data_b749c7dc2a2be6bf0f28ed2ec7180a0b
#
_entry.id   b749c7dc2a2be6bf0f28ed2ec7180a0b
#
_cell.length_a   1.000
_cell.length_b   1.000
_cell.length_c   1.000
_cell.angle_alpha   90.00
_cell.angle_beta   90.00
_cell.angle_gamma   90.00
#
_symmetry.space_group_name_H-M   'P 1'
#
loop_
_entity.id
_entity.type
_entity.pdbx_description
1 polymer ?
#
loop_
_entity_poly.entity_id
_entity_poly.type
_entity_poly.pdbx_seq_one_letter_code
_entity_poly.pdbx_strand_id
1 'polypeptide(L)'
;MQWRLLMGLAIGCAVAMAQTWTVERLSQFIQSSVQLKQSDKDVAEYLSKVNLSEKLDDRAIERLQAAGVGPRTLHALMALRDRSAHLAAPKAAAPAPVYVPPPPPSAEEQAAIISDVREYALNYSHNLPDFICTEVVKRSTAPKPRSGDPAWRDGDTLLIKLSYFDQKENYRLITINNSVTRQDYEKVGGAKSFGDFGSLMRGIFEPASQARFAFDHRSRLRERVVLAFNYHVDQANSRYEVRYEDGRHIVPAYGGQVLVDEETHQVLRVTVKAEGIPADFPVKSAQTRLDYDYQELSGQRFLLPLQAMVEMSGDDYLTRNDEQFRIYAKYSADSSISFDTVAPPPLPEDKIKEKK
;
A
#
# COMPACT_ATOMS: atom_id res chain seq x y z
N MET A 1 55.45 45.27 12.50
CA MET A 1 55.76 45.02 11.08
C MET A 1 54.45 44.53 10.42
N GLN A 2 53.84 45.47 9.68
CA GLN A 2 52.51 45.30 9.09
C GLN A 2 52.60 44.52 7.76
N TRP A 3 51.72 43.54 7.54
CA TRP A 3 51.48 43.08 6.20
C TRP A 3 49.95 43.01 5.96
N ARG A 4 49.55 44.01 5.20
CA ARG A 4 48.17 44.08 4.62
C ARG A 4 48.10 43.14 3.42
N LEU A 5 47.23 42.15 3.46
CA LEU A 5 46.83 41.38 2.29
C LEU A 5 45.51 41.94 1.76
N LEU A 6 45.54 42.53 0.59
CA LEU A 6 44.43 42.95 -0.23
C LEU A 6 43.74 41.71 -0.78
N MET A 7 42.50 41.48 -0.36
CA MET A 7 41.63 40.47 -0.93
C MET A 7 40.82 41.14 -2.05
N GLY A 8 41.22 40.88 -3.30
CA GLY A 8 40.47 41.33 -4.48
C GLY A 8 39.13 40.62 -4.59
N LEU A 9 38.07 41.41 -4.58
CA LEU A 9 36.68 40.95 -4.83
C LEU A 9 36.55 40.68 -6.34
N ALA A 10 36.63 39.41 -6.76
CA ALA A 10 36.23 39.00 -8.10
C ALA A 10 34.71 38.90 -8.13
N ILE A 11 34.06 39.94 -8.69
CA ILE A 11 32.64 39.90 -9.05
C ILE A 11 32.51 38.93 -10.22
N GLY A 12 32.23 37.68 -9.92
CA GLY A 12 31.79 36.68 -10.90
C GLY A 12 30.37 37.04 -11.38
N CYS A 13 30.24 37.59 -12.60
CA CYS A 13 28.99 37.63 -13.31
C CYS A 13 28.51 36.19 -13.51
N ALA A 14 27.63 35.70 -12.64
CA ALA A 14 26.84 34.52 -12.91
C ALA A 14 25.88 34.83 -14.07
N VAL A 15 26.29 34.48 -15.28
CA VAL A 15 25.37 34.41 -16.44
C VAL A 15 24.35 33.39 -16.06
N ALA A 16 23.15 33.82 -15.71
CA ALA A 16 21.96 32.98 -15.54
C ALA A 16 21.72 32.31 -16.90
N MET A 17 22.19 31.08 -17.06
CA MET A 17 21.87 30.25 -18.22
C MET A 17 20.34 30.06 -18.18
N ALA A 18 19.62 30.75 -19.05
CA ALA A 18 18.19 30.55 -19.25
C ALA A 18 18.00 29.08 -19.63
N GLN A 19 17.40 28.30 -18.72
CA GLN A 19 17.12 26.89 -18.98
C GLN A 19 16.15 26.80 -20.17
N THR A 20 16.63 26.25 -21.27
CA THR A 20 15.80 25.93 -22.44
C THR A 20 15.06 24.60 -22.19
N TRP A 21 13.76 24.58 -22.40
CA TRP A 21 12.90 23.42 -22.18
C TRP A 21 12.49 22.79 -23.50
N THR A 22 12.33 21.46 -23.49
CA THR A 22 11.62 20.75 -24.55
C THR A 22 10.11 20.92 -24.39
N VAL A 23 9.36 20.72 -25.47
CA VAL A 23 7.86 20.74 -25.42
C VAL A 23 7.35 19.63 -24.49
N GLU A 24 8.04 18.51 -24.43
CA GLU A 24 7.69 17.42 -23.51
C GLU A 24 7.82 17.85 -22.04
N ARG A 25 8.94 18.45 -21.66
CA ARG A 25 9.15 18.99 -20.29
C ARG A 25 8.14 20.06 -19.93
N LEU A 26 7.81 20.94 -20.88
CA LEU A 26 6.76 21.94 -20.71
C LEU A 26 5.40 21.25 -20.42
N SER A 27 5.05 20.23 -21.19
CA SER A 27 3.81 19.49 -21.02
C SER A 27 3.72 18.80 -19.67
N GLN A 28 4.78 18.14 -19.21
CA GLN A 28 4.86 17.51 -17.90
C GLN A 28 4.71 18.52 -16.76
N PHE A 29 5.38 19.67 -16.85
CA PHE A 29 5.25 20.74 -15.87
C PHE A 29 3.81 21.23 -15.74
N ILE A 30 3.15 21.51 -16.89
CA ILE A 30 1.79 21.99 -16.90
C ILE A 30 0.80 20.95 -16.34
N GLN A 31 0.93 19.68 -16.74
CA GLN A 31 0.09 18.60 -16.20
C GLN A 31 0.23 18.48 -14.68
N SER A 32 1.47 18.52 -14.18
CA SER A 32 1.73 18.51 -12.73
C SER A 32 1.13 19.74 -12.04
N SER A 33 1.23 20.93 -12.65
CA SER A 33 0.68 22.17 -12.09
C SER A 33 -0.84 22.13 -12.00
N VAL A 34 -1.52 21.56 -13.00
CA VAL A 34 -2.97 21.35 -12.97
C VAL A 34 -3.39 20.34 -11.91
N GLN A 35 -2.67 19.21 -11.81
CA GLN A 35 -2.94 18.20 -10.78
C GLN A 35 -2.75 18.74 -9.36
N LEU A 36 -1.72 19.55 -9.14
CA LEU A 36 -1.42 20.19 -7.85
C LEU A 36 -2.30 21.44 -7.59
N LYS A 37 -3.24 21.78 -8.50
CA LYS A 37 -4.12 22.95 -8.41
C LYS A 37 -3.36 24.26 -8.18
N GLN A 38 -2.22 24.42 -8.82
CA GLN A 38 -1.44 25.65 -8.73
C GLN A 38 -2.20 26.82 -9.33
N SER A 39 -1.91 28.03 -8.84
CA SER A 39 -2.55 29.26 -9.31
C SER A 39 -2.26 29.51 -10.80
N ASP A 40 -3.29 29.72 -11.62
CA ASP A 40 -3.16 30.03 -13.05
C ASP A 40 -2.26 31.25 -13.31
N LYS A 41 -2.25 32.22 -12.39
CA LYS A 41 -1.38 33.40 -12.46
C LYS A 41 0.08 33.02 -12.30
N ASP A 42 0.39 32.17 -11.31
CA ASP A 42 1.79 31.81 -10.98
C ASP A 42 2.39 30.92 -12.08
N VAL A 43 1.59 29.99 -12.61
CA VAL A 43 1.99 29.16 -13.76
C VAL A 43 2.26 30.02 -14.98
N ALA A 44 1.38 30.96 -15.30
CA ALA A 44 1.55 31.88 -16.44
C ALA A 44 2.81 32.78 -16.28
N GLU A 45 3.03 33.32 -15.07
CA GLU A 45 4.23 34.12 -14.79
C GLU A 45 5.52 33.29 -14.93
N TYR A 46 5.51 32.05 -14.47
CA TYR A 46 6.64 31.15 -14.65
C TYR A 46 6.93 30.88 -16.12
N LEU A 47 5.89 30.58 -16.93
CA LEU A 47 6.01 30.32 -18.36
C LEU A 47 6.54 31.52 -19.16
N SER A 48 6.29 32.74 -18.70
CA SER A 48 6.81 33.94 -19.35
C SER A 48 8.35 33.99 -19.37
N LYS A 49 9.00 33.33 -18.42
CA LYS A 49 10.46 33.25 -18.23
C LYS A 49 11.11 32.04 -18.90
N VAL A 50 10.30 31.10 -19.42
CA VAL A 50 10.77 29.87 -20.06
C VAL A 50 11.14 30.14 -21.51
N ASN A 51 12.25 29.54 -21.98
CA ASN A 51 12.62 29.45 -23.38
C ASN A 51 12.51 27.98 -23.83
N LEU A 52 12.10 27.77 -25.10
CA LEU A 52 12.02 26.42 -25.67
C LEU A 52 13.23 26.15 -26.56
N SER A 53 13.62 24.87 -26.62
CA SER A 53 14.64 24.34 -27.55
C SER A 53 14.05 23.89 -28.88
N GLU A 54 12.72 23.82 -29.00
CA GLU A 54 11.97 23.31 -30.14
C GLU A 54 10.63 24.05 -30.27
N LYS A 55 10.01 23.97 -31.45
CA LYS A 55 8.80 24.66 -31.79
C LYS A 55 7.60 24.08 -31.02
N LEU A 56 6.83 24.95 -30.34
CA LEU A 56 5.54 24.58 -29.77
C LEU A 56 4.46 24.74 -30.83
N ASP A 57 3.77 23.64 -31.18
CA ASP A 57 2.70 23.64 -32.17
C ASP A 57 1.30 23.79 -31.53
N ASP A 58 0.30 24.10 -32.37
CA ASP A 58 -1.07 24.29 -31.91
C ASP A 58 -1.69 23.01 -31.34
N ARG A 59 -1.31 21.83 -31.85
CA ARG A 59 -1.79 20.54 -31.32
C ARG A 59 -1.31 20.29 -29.90
N ALA A 60 -0.10 20.73 -29.56
CA ALA A 60 0.40 20.61 -28.18
C ALA A 60 -0.40 21.56 -27.26
N ILE A 61 -0.71 22.76 -27.70
CA ILE A 61 -1.55 23.73 -26.95
C ILE A 61 -2.95 23.16 -26.73
N GLU A 62 -3.59 22.63 -27.77
CA GLU A 62 -4.92 22.01 -27.66
C GLU A 62 -4.95 20.87 -26.64
N ARG A 63 -3.91 19.98 -26.62
CA ARG A 63 -3.79 18.92 -25.61
C ARG A 63 -3.66 19.48 -24.20
N LEU A 64 -2.87 20.53 -24.01
CA LEU A 64 -2.70 21.18 -22.70
C LEU A 64 -3.99 21.90 -22.28
N GLN A 65 -4.72 22.50 -23.21
CA GLN A 65 -6.02 23.10 -22.94
C GLN A 65 -7.05 22.04 -22.51
N ALA A 66 -7.08 20.89 -23.18
CA ALA A 66 -7.92 19.75 -22.78
C ALA A 66 -7.56 19.19 -21.39
N ALA A 67 -6.30 19.34 -20.97
CA ALA A 67 -5.85 18.97 -19.63
C ALA A 67 -6.30 19.94 -18.51
N GLY A 68 -6.98 21.05 -18.85
CA GLY A 68 -7.61 21.95 -17.88
C GLY A 68 -6.76 23.15 -17.46
N VAL A 69 -5.87 23.65 -18.32
CA VAL A 69 -5.13 24.89 -18.04
C VAL A 69 -6.05 26.11 -17.98
N GLY A 70 -5.74 27.06 -17.10
CA GLY A 70 -6.47 28.29 -16.96
C GLY A 70 -6.19 29.29 -18.11
N PRO A 71 -7.03 30.35 -18.25
CA PRO A 71 -6.94 31.27 -19.37
C PRO A 71 -5.63 32.07 -19.43
N ARG A 72 -5.01 32.39 -18.29
CA ARG A 72 -3.71 33.09 -18.23
C ARG A 72 -2.58 32.20 -18.69
N THR A 73 -2.57 30.95 -18.25
CA THR A 73 -1.61 29.91 -18.68
C THR A 73 -1.75 29.68 -20.19
N LEU A 74 -2.97 29.59 -20.71
CA LEU A 74 -3.22 29.46 -22.15
C LEU A 74 -2.64 30.63 -22.95
N HIS A 75 -2.85 31.86 -22.50
CA HIS A 75 -2.26 33.05 -23.12
C HIS A 75 -0.73 33.03 -23.11
N ALA A 76 -0.12 32.59 -21.99
CA ALA A 76 1.33 32.45 -21.89
C ALA A 76 1.89 31.36 -22.84
N LEU A 77 1.13 30.28 -23.05
CA LEU A 77 1.48 29.22 -24.03
C LEU A 77 1.42 29.71 -25.46
N MET A 78 0.41 30.52 -25.82
CA MET A 78 0.31 31.16 -27.15
C MET A 78 1.50 32.08 -27.40
N ALA A 79 1.89 32.90 -26.40
CA ALA A 79 3.07 33.73 -26.49
C ALA A 79 4.36 32.93 -26.64
N LEU A 80 4.44 31.75 -25.96
CA LEU A 80 5.57 30.83 -26.04
C LEU A 80 5.65 30.19 -27.42
N ARG A 81 4.51 29.81 -28.02
CA ARG A 81 4.41 29.31 -29.39
C ARG A 81 4.97 30.31 -30.37
N ASP A 82 4.53 31.56 -30.27
CA ASP A 82 4.96 32.62 -31.20
C ASP A 82 6.49 32.87 -31.09
N ARG A 83 7.03 32.88 -29.87
CA ARG A 83 8.47 33.00 -29.65
C ARG A 83 9.27 31.78 -30.17
N SER A 84 8.69 30.59 -30.16
CA SER A 84 9.33 29.34 -30.62
C SER A 84 9.07 29.01 -32.09
N ALA A 85 8.30 29.84 -32.82
CA ALA A 85 7.86 29.56 -34.20
C ALA A 85 9.03 29.33 -35.19
N HIS A 86 10.20 29.91 -34.93
CA HIS A 86 11.42 29.79 -35.75
C HIS A 86 12.27 28.56 -35.39
N LEU A 87 11.95 27.86 -34.31
CA LEU A 87 12.69 26.66 -33.88
C LEU A 87 12.28 25.43 -34.71
N ALA A 88 13.14 24.43 -34.72
CA ALA A 88 12.83 23.14 -35.35
C ALA A 88 11.63 22.47 -34.66
N ALA A 89 10.83 21.74 -35.44
CA ALA A 89 9.75 20.93 -34.87
C ALA A 89 10.31 19.93 -33.85
N PRO A 90 9.54 19.59 -32.80
CA PRO A 90 9.94 18.54 -31.86
C PRO A 90 10.33 17.27 -32.64
N LYS A 91 11.50 16.73 -32.33
CA LYS A 91 11.86 15.42 -32.86
C LYS A 91 10.80 14.44 -32.34
N ALA A 92 10.08 13.79 -33.25
CA ALA A 92 9.08 12.80 -32.86
C ALA A 92 9.73 11.88 -31.81
N ALA A 93 9.19 11.88 -30.61
CA ALA A 93 9.63 10.94 -29.58
C ALA A 93 9.53 9.55 -30.21
N ALA A 94 10.64 8.80 -30.19
CA ALA A 94 10.56 7.40 -30.56
C ALA A 94 9.40 6.79 -29.79
N PRO A 95 8.52 6.00 -30.42
CA PRO A 95 7.44 5.36 -29.70
C PRO A 95 8.06 4.70 -28.46
N ALA A 96 7.52 5.02 -27.28
CA ALA A 96 7.98 4.39 -26.05
C ALA A 96 8.03 2.88 -26.32
N PRO A 97 9.11 2.19 -25.93
CA PRO A 97 9.20 0.75 -26.16
C PRO A 97 7.91 0.13 -25.61
N VAL A 98 7.20 -0.57 -26.48
CA VAL A 98 5.97 -1.28 -26.06
C VAL A 98 6.44 -2.24 -24.99
N TYR A 99 6.04 -2.00 -23.75
CA TYR A 99 6.31 -2.93 -22.65
C TYR A 99 5.59 -4.24 -22.99
N VAL A 100 6.36 -5.23 -23.38
CA VAL A 100 5.86 -6.60 -23.52
C VAL A 100 6.09 -7.24 -22.15
N PRO A 101 5.03 -7.54 -21.38
CA PRO A 101 5.20 -8.21 -20.10
C PRO A 101 5.91 -9.56 -20.35
N PRO A 102 6.83 -9.96 -19.48
CA PRO A 102 7.47 -11.25 -19.59
C PRO A 102 6.41 -12.37 -19.56
N PRO A 103 6.64 -13.49 -20.21
CA PRO A 103 5.69 -14.60 -20.22
C PRO A 103 5.41 -15.07 -18.77
N PRO A 104 4.25 -15.71 -18.52
CA PRO A 104 3.99 -16.32 -17.22
C PRO A 104 5.06 -17.38 -16.90
N PRO A 105 5.38 -17.59 -15.60
CA PRO A 105 6.31 -18.64 -15.21
C PRO A 105 5.84 -20.01 -15.72
N SER A 106 6.76 -20.85 -16.16
CA SER A 106 6.48 -22.25 -16.53
C SER A 106 5.93 -23.04 -15.32
N ALA A 107 5.33 -24.18 -15.53
CA ALA A 107 4.83 -25.03 -14.43
C ALA A 107 5.94 -25.45 -13.46
N GLU A 108 7.15 -25.69 -13.96
CA GLU A 108 8.33 -26.02 -13.15
C GLU A 108 8.78 -24.83 -12.29
N GLU A 109 8.84 -23.63 -12.88
CA GLU A 109 9.16 -22.39 -12.17
C GLU A 109 8.09 -22.08 -11.11
N GLN A 110 6.80 -22.24 -11.42
CA GLN A 110 5.73 -22.07 -10.45
C GLN A 110 5.88 -23.02 -9.27
N ALA A 111 6.20 -24.29 -9.52
CA ALA A 111 6.41 -25.27 -8.47
C ALA A 111 7.63 -24.92 -7.59
N ALA A 112 8.72 -24.46 -8.19
CA ALA A 112 9.90 -24.00 -7.47
C ALA A 112 9.59 -22.79 -6.59
N ILE A 113 8.91 -21.75 -7.14
CA ILE A 113 8.50 -20.56 -6.40
C ILE A 113 7.63 -20.95 -5.20
N ILE A 114 6.62 -21.80 -5.39
CA ILE A 114 5.74 -22.24 -4.29
C ILE A 114 6.50 -23.06 -3.25
N SER A 115 7.54 -23.81 -3.66
CA SER A 115 8.41 -24.53 -2.71
C SER A 115 9.20 -23.57 -1.83
N ASP A 116 9.80 -22.52 -2.41
CA ASP A 116 10.56 -21.51 -1.69
C ASP A 116 9.65 -20.71 -0.74
N VAL A 117 8.46 -20.31 -1.23
CA VAL A 117 7.44 -19.63 -0.41
C VAL A 117 7.03 -20.51 0.77
N ARG A 118 6.85 -21.81 0.56
CA ARG A 118 6.48 -22.75 1.64
C ARG A 118 7.57 -22.83 2.70
N GLU A 119 8.83 -22.97 2.30
CA GLU A 119 9.95 -22.98 3.23
C GLU A 119 10.00 -21.69 4.05
N TYR A 120 9.89 -20.54 3.39
CA TYR A 120 9.83 -19.25 4.04
C TYR A 120 8.65 -19.13 5.03
N ALA A 121 7.44 -19.48 4.59
CA ALA A 121 6.22 -19.36 5.38
C ALA A 121 6.22 -20.24 6.64
N LEU A 122 6.77 -21.45 6.55
CA LEU A 122 6.86 -22.37 7.69
C LEU A 122 7.89 -21.90 8.74
N ASN A 123 8.92 -21.18 8.30
CA ASN A 123 9.97 -20.67 9.18
C ASN A 123 9.73 -19.19 9.59
N TYR A 124 8.73 -18.54 9.05
CA TYR A 124 8.49 -17.10 9.22
C TYR A 124 8.45 -16.69 10.69
N SER A 125 7.60 -17.31 11.50
CA SER A 125 7.44 -16.97 12.92
C SER A 125 8.72 -17.23 13.73
N HIS A 126 9.50 -18.24 13.37
CA HIS A 126 10.78 -18.57 14.03
C HIS A 126 11.88 -17.55 13.73
N ASN A 127 11.81 -16.92 12.56
CA ASN A 127 12.80 -15.96 12.10
C ASN A 127 12.49 -14.53 12.56
N LEU A 128 11.33 -14.28 13.18
CA LEU A 128 10.98 -12.99 13.73
C LEU A 128 11.70 -12.75 15.07
N PRO A 129 12.25 -11.54 15.28
CA PRO A 129 12.77 -11.15 16.58
C PRO A 129 11.62 -10.87 17.54
N ASP A 130 11.91 -10.80 18.83
CA ASP A 130 10.97 -10.25 19.80
C ASP A 130 10.80 -8.74 19.56
N PHE A 131 9.56 -8.29 19.42
CA PHE A 131 9.24 -6.89 19.15
C PHE A 131 7.92 -6.44 19.79
N ILE A 132 7.70 -5.15 19.77
CA ILE A 132 6.43 -4.50 20.07
C ILE A 132 6.01 -3.64 18.89
N CYS A 133 4.71 -3.49 18.70
CA CYS A 133 4.16 -2.51 17.76
C CYS A 133 2.85 -1.93 18.27
N THR A 134 2.39 -0.88 17.61
CA THR A 134 1.08 -0.30 17.83
C THR A 134 0.15 -0.71 16.68
N GLU A 135 -0.98 -1.28 17.03
CA GLU A 135 -2.04 -1.60 16.09
C GLU A 135 -3.20 -0.62 16.26
N VAL A 136 -3.65 -0.04 15.15
CA VAL A 136 -4.82 0.83 15.08
C VAL A 136 -5.90 0.12 14.30
N VAL A 137 -7.02 -0.19 14.92
CA VAL A 137 -8.19 -0.83 14.30
C VAL A 137 -9.29 0.19 14.14
N LYS A 138 -9.64 0.54 12.90
CA LYS A 138 -10.83 1.34 12.58
C LYS A 138 -11.96 0.40 12.18
N ARG A 139 -13.02 0.43 12.95
CA ARG A 139 -14.18 -0.43 12.75
C ARG A 139 -15.26 0.33 12.01
N SER A 140 -15.95 -0.33 11.10
CA SER A 140 -17.07 0.24 10.34
C SER A 140 -18.16 -0.79 10.17
N THR A 141 -19.38 -0.32 10.04
CA THR A 141 -20.54 -1.15 9.75
C THR A 141 -21.36 -0.57 8.60
N ALA A 142 -22.02 -1.41 7.86
CA ALA A 142 -22.96 -0.98 6.83
C ALA A 142 -24.18 -1.90 6.77
N PRO A 143 -25.37 -1.43 6.43
CA PRO A 143 -26.44 -2.31 5.99
C PRO A 143 -26.01 -3.01 4.69
N LYS A 144 -26.41 -4.27 4.53
CA LYS A 144 -26.11 -5.02 3.32
C LYS A 144 -26.82 -4.39 2.13
N PRO A 145 -26.11 -3.88 1.10
CA PRO A 145 -26.73 -3.21 -0.01
C PRO A 145 -27.47 -4.24 -0.91
N ARG A 146 -28.61 -3.85 -1.47
CA ARG A 146 -29.26 -4.64 -2.52
C ARG A 146 -28.54 -4.54 -3.86
N SER A 147 -27.87 -3.40 -4.09
CA SER A 147 -27.03 -3.13 -5.25
C SER A 147 -26.08 -1.98 -4.94
N GLY A 148 -24.94 -1.91 -5.63
CA GLY A 148 -23.93 -0.87 -5.44
C GLY A 148 -23.01 -1.09 -4.23
N ASP A 149 -22.22 -0.08 -3.91
CA ASP A 149 -21.26 -0.13 -2.82
C ASP A 149 -21.93 0.05 -1.45
N PRO A 150 -21.40 -0.60 -0.39
CA PRO A 150 -21.91 -0.43 0.96
C PRO A 150 -21.77 1.00 1.47
N ALA A 151 -22.81 1.52 2.12
CA ALA A 151 -22.78 2.81 2.81
C ALA A 151 -22.16 2.64 4.21
N TRP A 152 -20.84 2.65 4.27
CA TRP A 152 -20.08 2.47 5.50
C TRP A 152 -20.34 3.61 6.50
N ARG A 153 -20.48 3.25 7.76
CA ARG A 153 -20.57 4.16 8.91
C ARG A 153 -19.41 3.86 9.83
N ASP A 154 -18.68 4.89 10.20
CA ASP A 154 -17.58 4.77 11.15
C ASP A 154 -18.11 4.31 12.52
N GLY A 155 -17.44 3.32 13.07
CA GLY A 155 -17.63 2.82 14.41
C GLY A 155 -16.49 3.22 15.34
N ASP A 156 -16.11 2.29 16.22
CA ASP A 156 -15.01 2.51 17.16
C ASP A 156 -13.64 2.51 16.48
N THR A 157 -12.72 3.27 17.07
CA THR A 157 -11.29 3.17 16.80
C THR A 157 -10.61 2.57 18.03
N LEU A 158 -9.94 1.45 17.87
CA LEU A 158 -9.18 0.79 18.92
C LEU A 158 -7.69 1.08 18.74
N LEU A 159 -7.01 1.37 19.84
CA LEU A 159 -5.55 1.44 19.89
C LEU A 159 -5.06 0.27 20.76
N ILE A 160 -4.25 -0.59 20.14
CA ILE A 160 -3.79 -1.83 20.75
C ILE A 160 -2.25 -1.80 20.79
N LYS A 161 -1.68 -2.18 21.91
CA LYS A 161 -0.26 -2.50 22.04
C LYS A 161 -0.11 -4.00 21.81
N LEU A 162 0.54 -4.34 20.72
CA LEU A 162 0.86 -5.71 20.38
C LEU A 162 2.32 -5.99 20.76
N SER A 163 2.57 -7.09 21.46
CA SER A 163 3.90 -7.61 21.71
C SER A 163 4.02 -9.02 21.13
N TYR A 164 5.11 -9.26 20.42
CA TYR A 164 5.54 -10.58 19.96
C TYR A 164 6.76 -10.99 20.77
N PHE A 165 6.60 -12.01 21.61
CA PHE A 165 7.64 -12.50 22.51
C PHE A 165 7.57 -14.02 22.62
N ASP A 166 8.69 -14.69 22.50
CA ASP A 166 8.77 -16.16 22.54
C ASP A 166 7.75 -16.81 21.57
N GLN A 167 7.65 -16.28 20.36
CA GLN A 167 6.73 -16.71 19.29
C GLN A 167 5.24 -16.63 19.65
N LYS A 168 4.89 -15.80 20.63
CA LYS A 168 3.52 -15.57 21.08
C LYS A 168 3.12 -14.12 20.92
N GLU A 169 1.92 -13.93 20.42
CA GLU A 169 1.29 -12.63 20.31
C GLU A 169 0.52 -12.30 21.59
N ASN A 170 0.66 -11.08 22.09
CA ASN A 170 -0.13 -10.57 23.19
C ASN A 170 -0.71 -9.21 22.81
N TYR A 171 -2.02 -9.09 22.87
CA TYR A 171 -2.79 -7.91 22.49
C TYR A 171 -3.30 -7.20 23.74
N ARG A 172 -2.82 -5.97 23.99
CA ARG A 172 -3.27 -5.14 25.08
C ARG A 172 -4.02 -3.93 24.54
N LEU A 173 -5.32 -3.87 24.76
CA LEU A 173 -6.14 -2.71 24.42
C LEU A 173 -5.75 -1.52 25.31
N ILE A 174 -5.46 -0.39 24.69
CA ILE A 174 -5.04 0.85 25.33
C ILE A 174 -6.19 1.86 25.36
N THR A 175 -6.79 2.13 24.20
CA THR A 175 -7.91 3.07 24.11
C THR A 175 -9.01 2.54 23.20
N ILE A 176 -10.23 3.01 23.49
CA ILE A 176 -11.38 2.95 22.59
C ILE A 176 -11.79 4.40 22.33
N ASN A 177 -11.81 4.85 21.08
CA ASN A 177 -12.14 6.23 20.70
C ASN A 177 -11.31 7.28 21.47
N ASN A 178 -10.00 7.04 21.57
CA ASN A 178 -9.02 7.84 22.33
C ASN A 178 -9.27 7.90 23.86
N SER A 179 -10.24 7.16 24.40
CA SER A 179 -10.48 7.03 25.83
C SER A 179 -9.77 5.80 26.38
N VAL A 180 -8.91 5.99 27.38
CA VAL A 180 -8.16 4.89 28.02
C VAL A 180 -9.12 3.87 28.61
N THR A 181 -8.86 2.59 28.39
CA THR A 181 -9.67 1.49 28.89
C THR A 181 -8.80 0.44 29.60
N ARG A 182 -9.43 -0.35 30.49
CA ARG A 182 -8.82 -1.55 31.10
C ARG A 182 -9.49 -2.83 30.61
N GLN A 183 -10.37 -2.73 29.62
CA GLN A 183 -11.06 -3.88 29.06
C GLN A 183 -10.06 -4.77 28.32
N ASP A 184 -10.17 -6.08 28.47
CA ASP A 184 -9.40 -7.03 27.69
C ASP A 184 -9.84 -6.98 26.22
N TYR A 185 -8.87 -7.03 25.31
CA TYR A 185 -9.16 -7.02 23.87
C TYR A 185 -10.08 -8.17 23.46
N GLU A 186 -9.90 -9.36 24.04
CA GLU A 186 -10.75 -10.54 23.76
C GLU A 186 -12.22 -10.32 24.11
N LYS A 187 -12.52 -9.43 25.09
CA LYS A 187 -13.88 -9.11 25.53
C LYS A 187 -14.55 -7.97 24.76
N VAL A 188 -13.81 -7.31 23.86
CA VAL A 188 -14.42 -6.29 22.98
C VAL A 188 -15.30 -7.00 21.97
N GLY A 189 -16.57 -6.59 21.85
CA GLY A 189 -17.51 -7.15 20.85
C GLY A 189 -17.06 -6.88 19.40
N GLY A 190 -17.66 -7.57 18.44
CA GLY A 190 -17.44 -7.41 17.00
C GLY A 190 -16.31 -8.29 16.46
N ALA A 191 -16.04 -8.14 15.15
CA ALA A 191 -15.00 -8.90 14.45
C ALA A 191 -13.62 -8.57 15.02
N LYS A 192 -12.77 -9.59 15.11
CA LYS A 192 -11.38 -9.50 15.54
C LYS A 192 -10.52 -10.42 14.68
N SER A 193 -9.28 -10.02 14.40
CA SER A 193 -8.26 -10.91 13.85
C SER A 193 -7.27 -11.32 14.94
N PHE A 194 -6.63 -12.44 14.72
CA PHE A 194 -5.55 -12.97 15.54
C PHE A 194 -4.61 -13.77 14.64
N GLY A 195 -3.33 -13.82 14.99
CA GLY A 195 -2.36 -14.64 14.26
C GLY A 195 -1.79 -13.96 13.02
N ASP A 196 -1.74 -12.64 13.00
CA ASP A 196 -1.25 -11.84 11.86
C ASP A 196 0.25 -12.04 11.62
N PHE A 197 1.00 -12.47 12.65
CA PHE A 197 2.44 -12.70 12.62
C PHE A 197 2.83 -14.14 12.25
N GLY A 198 2.13 -14.73 11.31
CA GLY A 198 2.52 -15.97 10.64
C GLY A 198 1.55 -17.12 10.71
N SER A 199 0.59 -17.14 11.61
CA SER A 199 -0.38 -18.24 11.73
C SER A 199 -1.21 -18.42 10.46
N LEU A 200 -1.66 -17.32 9.86
CA LEU A 200 -2.42 -17.35 8.60
C LEU A 200 -1.56 -17.87 7.44
N MET A 201 -0.36 -17.32 7.29
CA MET A 201 0.59 -17.75 6.25
C MET A 201 0.95 -19.23 6.44
N ARG A 202 1.27 -19.63 7.66
CA ARG A 202 1.58 -21.02 7.99
C ARG A 202 0.42 -21.97 7.66
N GLY A 203 -0.82 -21.57 8.02
CA GLY A 203 -2.02 -22.37 7.76
C GLY A 203 -2.25 -22.67 6.27
N ILE A 204 -1.85 -21.75 5.38
CA ILE A 204 -1.94 -21.94 3.92
C ILE A 204 -0.85 -22.87 3.41
N PHE A 205 0.40 -22.69 3.88
CA PHE A 205 1.57 -23.35 3.29
C PHE A 205 2.00 -24.64 4.02
N GLU A 206 1.43 -24.95 5.19
CA GLU A 206 1.74 -26.22 5.87
C GLU A 206 1.28 -27.42 5.03
N PRO A 207 2.04 -28.55 5.03
CA PRO A 207 1.69 -29.73 4.24
C PRO A 207 0.28 -30.26 4.51
N ALA A 208 -0.19 -30.12 5.75
CA ALA A 208 -1.51 -30.60 6.18
C ALA A 208 -2.67 -29.84 5.49
N SER A 209 -2.46 -28.62 5.04
CA SER A 209 -3.48 -27.84 4.33
C SER A 209 -3.81 -28.41 2.95
N GLN A 210 -2.86 -29.13 2.34
CA GLN A 210 -2.94 -29.60 0.94
C GLN A 210 -3.40 -28.50 -0.04
N ALA A 211 -2.99 -27.26 0.23
CA ALA A 211 -3.34 -26.12 -0.60
C ALA A 211 -2.91 -26.31 -2.06
N ARG A 212 -3.85 -26.11 -2.97
CA ARG A 212 -3.61 -26.11 -4.42
C ARG A 212 -3.38 -24.68 -4.88
N PHE A 213 -2.27 -24.44 -5.60
CA PHE A 213 -1.90 -23.14 -6.10
C PHE A 213 -1.99 -23.10 -7.62
N ALA A 214 -2.40 -21.95 -8.17
CA ALA A 214 -2.43 -21.67 -9.59
C ALA A 214 -1.97 -20.23 -9.83
N PHE A 215 -0.99 -20.05 -10.71
CA PHE A 215 -0.56 -18.72 -11.14
C PHE A 215 -1.73 -17.98 -11.81
N ASP A 216 -1.91 -16.71 -11.47
CA ASP A 216 -2.97 -15.87 -12.01
C ASP A 216 -2.37 -14.77 -12.90
N HIS A 217 -1.58 -13.87 -12.33
CA HIS A 217 -0.98 -12.78 -13.08
C HIS A 217 0.29 -12.22 -12.40
N ARG A 218 0.98 -11.34 -13.13
CA ARG A 218 2.08 -10.52 -12.60
C ARG A 218 1.58 -9.09 -12.45
N SER A 219 1.92 -8.46 -11.32
CA SER A 219 1.53 -7.08 -11.04
C SER A 219 2.61 -6.35 -10.25
N ARG A 220 2.32 -5.15 -9.77
CA ARG A 220 3.23 -4.36 -8.91
C ARG A 220 2.57 -4.01 -7.59
N LEU A 221 3.30 -4.24 -6.52
CA LEU A 221 2.93 -3.81 -5.17
C LEU A 221 4.11 -3.06 -4.54
N ARG A 222 3.90 -1.78 -4.18
CA ARG A 222 4.94 -0.95 -3.54
C ARG A 222 6.30 -0.99 -4.27
N GLU A 223 6.31 -0.67 -5.55
CA GLU A 223 7.49 -0.66 -6.43
C GLU A 223 8.12 -2.05 -6.71
N ARG A 224 7.60 -3.14 -6.11
CA ARG A 224 8.06 -4.50 -6.34
C ARG A 224 7.19 -5.21 -7.35
N VAL A 225 7.82 -6.01 -8.19
CA VAL A 225 7.09 -6.94 -9.06
C VAL A 225 6.64 -8.12 -8.23
N VAL A 226 5.37 -8.47 -8.33
CA VAL A 226 4.77 -9.59 -7.60
C VAL A 226 4.10 -10.58 -8.54
N LEU A 227 4.17 -11.84 -8.16
CA LEU A 227 3.49 -12.95 -8.81
C LEU A 227 2.26 -13.30 -7.96
N ALA A 228 1.08 -13.21 -8.57
CA ALA A 228 -0.17 -13.55 -7.93
C ALA A 228 -0.49 -15.03 -8.15
N PHE A 229 -0.69 -15.76 -7.06
CA PHE A 229 -1.14 -17.15 -7.09
C PHE A 229 -2.48 -17.25 -6.36
N ASN A 230 -3.49 -17.74 -7.05
CA ASN A 230 -4.73 -18.16 -6.41
C ASN A 230 -4.49 -19.48 -5.69
N TYR A 231 -5.12 -19.66 -4.53
CA TYR A 231 -5.04 -20.90 -3.78
C TYR A 231 -6.40 -21.32 -3.24
N HIS A 232 -6.52 -22.62 -2.93
CA HIS A 232 -7.72 -23.20 -2.31
C HIS A 232 -7.31 -24.31 -1.34
N VAL A 233 -8.01 -24.39 -0.19
CA VAL A 233 -7.89 -25.42 0.82
C VAL A 233 -9.25 -26.03 1.07
N ASP A 234 -9.37 -27.35 0.85
CA ASP A 234 -10.61 -28.07 1.08
C ASP A 234 -10.97 -28.11 2.58
N GLN A 235 -12.26 -28.15 2.91
CA GLN A 235 -12.73 -28.14 4.29
C GLN A 235 -12.09 -29.25 5.16
N ALA A 236 -11.87 -30.42 4.60
CA ALA A 236 -11.25 -31.56 5.33
C ALA A 236 -9.82 -31.25 5.81
N ASN A 237 -9.12 -30.34 5.15
CA ASN A 237 -7.75 -29.94 5.46
C ASN A 237 -7.67 -28.54 6.09
N SER A 238 -8.83 -27.88 6.25
CA SER A 238 -8.93 -26.52 6.78
C SER A 238 -8.72 -26.49 8.29
N ARG A 239 -8.02 -25.45 8.73
CA ARG A 239 -7.94 -25.02 10.14
C ARG A 239 -8.39 -23.58 10.30
N TYR A 240 -8.94 -22.99 9.23
CA TYR A 240 -9.45 -21.63 9.25
C TYR A 240 -10.78 -21.60 9.98
N GLU A 241 -10.81 -20.93 11.12
CA GLU A 241 -11.98 -20.88 11.98
C GLU A 241 -12.71 -19.55 11.86
N VAL A 242 -14.03 -19.62 11.69
CA VAL A 242 -14.92 -18.45 11.75
C VAL A 242 -15.76 -18.57 13.01
N ARG A 243 -15.60 -17.62 13.94
CA ARG A 243 -16.31 -17.58 15.22
C ARG A 243 -17.38 -16.49 15.21
N TYR A 244 -18.48 -16.76 15.90
CA TYR A 244 -19.52 -15.78 16.17
C TYR A 244 -19.57 -15.42 17.65
N GLU A 245 -20.15 -14.27 17.99
CA GLU A 245 -20.15 -13.69 19.36
C GLU A 245 -20.74 -14.59 20.44
N ASP A 246 -21.70 -15.46 20.09
CA ASP A 246 -22.35 -16.39 21.00
C ASP A 246 -21.54 -17.67 21.28
N GLY A 247 -20.33 -17.75 20.77
CA GLY A 247 -19.42 -18.90 20.91
C GLY A 247 -19.55 -19.98 19.84
N ARG A 248 -20.54 -19.89 18.95
CA ARG A 248 -20.61 -20.77 17.77
C ARG A 248 -19.42 -20.56 16.86
N HIS A 249 -18.91 -21.61 16.27
CA HIS A 249 -17.81 -21.56 15.31
C HIS A 249 -17.96 -22.63 14.24
N ILE A 250 -17.33 -22.40 13.12
CA ILE A 250 -17.23 -23.33 11.99
C ILE A 250 -15.81 -23.35 11.47
N VAL A 251 -15.43 -24.45 10.82
CA VAL A 251 -14.20 -24.60 10.05
C VAL A 251 -14.57 -24.82 8.59
N PRO A 252 -14.72 -23.77 7.78
CA PRO A 252 -15.11 -23.87 6.38
C PRO A 252 -13.90 -24.21 5.50
N ALA A 253 -14.15 -24.60 4.25
CA ALA A 253 -13.14 -24.47 3.20
C ALA A 253 -12.76 -23.00 3.04
N TYR A 254 -11.58 -22.72 2.50
CA TYR A 254 -11.17 -21.36 2.22
C TYR A 254 -10.24 -21.27 1.00
N GLY A 255 -10.24 -20.13 0.39
CA GLY A 255 -9.35 -19.82 -0.72
C GLY A 255 -9.03 -18.34 -0.75
N GLY A 256 -8.21 -17.95 -1.71
CA GLY A 256 -7.80 -16.56 -1.87
C GLY A 256 -6.63 -16.43 -2.80
N GLN A 257 -5.84 -15.39 -2.58
CA GLN A 257 -4.68 -15.09 -3.38
C GLN A 257 -3.48 -14.75 -2.50
N VAL A 258 -2.31 -15.17 -2.90
CA VAL A 258 -1.02 -14.73 -2.35
C VAL A 258 -0.27 -13.93 -3.39
N LEU A 259 0.25 -12.76 -3.00
CA LEU A 259 1.18 -11.99 -3.81
C LEU A 259 2.59 -12.26 -3.32
N VAL A 260 3.37 -12.87 -4.18
CA VAL A 260 4.75 -13.29 -3.91
C VAL A 260 5.70 -12.32 -4.62
N ASP A 261 6.65 -11.78 -3.91
CA ASP A 261 7.72 -10.97 -4.49
C ASP A 261 8.53 -11.82 -5.48
N GLU A 262 8.67 -11.35 -6.73
CA GLU A 262 9.31 -12.13 -7.79
C GLU A 262 10.81 -12.35 -7.55
N GLU A 263 11.47 -11.46 -6.81
CA GLU A 263 12.91 -11.52 -6.56
C GLU A 263 13.25 -12.36 -5.33
N THR A 264 12.46 -12.23 -4.25
CA THR A 264 12.79 -12.83 -2.95
C THR A 264 11.94 -14.05 -2.60
N HIS A 265 10.89 -14.33 -3.37
CA HIS A 265 9.85 -15.33 -3.11
C HIS A 265 9.18 -15.18 -1.73
N GLN A 266 9.19 -13.96 -1.17
CA GLN A 266 8.50 -13.67 0.10
C GLN A 266 7.07 -13.20 -0.16
N VAL A 267 6.17 -13.55 0.75
CA VAL A 267 4.74 -13.20 0.63
C VAL A 267 4.51 -11.76 1.10
N LEU A 268 4.11 -10.88 0.18
CA LEU A 268 3.82 -9.47 0.47
C LEU A 268 2.34 -9.20 0.77
N ARG A 269 1.44 -10.09 0.31
CA ARG A 269 0.00 -10.02 0.60
C ARG A 269 -0.60 -11.40 0.63
N VAL A 270 -1.51 -11.60 1.58
CA VAL A 270 -2.38 -12.76 1.65
C VAL A 270 -3.83 -12.28 1.67
N THR A 271 -4.68 -12.88 0.86
CA THR A 271 -6.14 -12.77 1.00
C THR A 271 -6.70 -14.13 1.34
N VAL A 272 -7.69 -14.15 2.23
CA VAL A 272 -8.43 -15.36 2.61
C VAL A 272 -9.92 -15.07 2.52
N LYS A 273 -10.66 -15.99 1.98
CA LYS A 273 -12.12 -15.95 1.95
C LYS A 273 -12.67 -17.30 2.36
N ALA A 274 -13.55 -17.32 3.34
CA ALA A 274 -14.29 -18.51 3.73
C ALA A 274 -15.21 -18.97 2.59
N GLU A 275 -15.30 -20.28 2.38
CA GLU A 275 -16.12 -20.91 1.33
C GLU A 275 -17.01 -21.99 1.95
N GLY A 276 -18.24 -22.12 1.44
CA GLY A 276 -19.16 -23.14 1.93
C GLY A 276 -19.68 -22.91 3.36
N ILE A 277 -19.81 -21.64 3.79
CA ILE A 277 -20.42 -21.31 5.09
C ILE A 277 -21.88 -21.82 5.09
N PRO A 278 -22.31 -22.58 6.11
CA PRO A 278 -23.68 -23.07 6.22
C PRO A 278 -24.72 -21.93 6.26
N ALA A 279 -25.86 -22.13 5.60
CA ALA A 279 -26.88 -21.08 5.47
C ALA A 279 -27.51 -20.68 6.83
N ASP A 280 -27.52 -21.57 7.81
CA ASP A 280 -28.01 -21.35 9.17
C ASP A 280 -26.96 -20.71 10.11
N PHE A 281 -25.70 -20.59 9.68
CA PHE A 281 -24.67 -19.89 10.46
C PHE A 281 -24.86 -18.38 10.39
N PRO A 282 -24.69 -17.62 11.49
CA PRO A 282 -24.96 -16.17 11.52
C PRO A 282 -24.06 -15.34 10.58
N VAL A 283 -22.81 -15.76 10.39
CA VAL A 283 -21.91 -15.15 9.43
C VAL A 283 -22.13 -15.77 8.07
N LYS A 284 -22.36 -14.95 7.05
CA LYS A 284 -22.62 -15.38 5.66
C LYS A 284 -21.40 -15.26 4.76
N SER A 285 -20.50 -14.37 5.09
CA SER A 285 -19.18 -14.27 4.46
C SER A 285 -18.14 -13.79 5.46
N ALA A 286 -16.92 -14.27 5.31
CA ALA A 286 -15.75 -13.77 6.05
C ALA A 286 -14.58 -13.72 5.10
N GLN A 287 -13.90 -12.56 5.06
CA GLN A 287 -12.69 -12.38 4.27
C GLN A 287 -11.67 -11.55 5.04
N THR A 288 -10.40 -11.86 4.81
CA THR A 288 -9.26 -11.15 5.37
C THR A 288 -8.27 -10.83 4.26
N ARG A 289 -7.69 -9.63 4.29
CA ARG A 289 -6.52 -9.27 3.51
C ARG A 289 -5.45 -8.78 4.47
N LEU A 290 -4.27 -9.37 4.41
CA LEU A 290 -3.12 -9.00 5.22
C LEU A 290 -1.97 -8.64 4.30
N ASP A 291 -1.45 -7.43 4.44
CA ASP A 291 -0.29 -6.90 3.73
C ASP A 291 0.92 -6.88 4.65
N TYR A 292 2.06 -7.32 4.12
CA TYR A 292 3.36 -7.28 4.79
C TYR A 292 4.27 -6.25 4.11
N ASP A 293 5.15 -5.60 4.87
CA ASP A 293 6.20 -4.74 4.35
C ASP A 293 7.47 -4.83 5.19
N TYR A 294 8.59 -4.46 4.60
CA TYR A 294 9.87 -4.48 5.29
C TYR A 294 9.95 -3.35 6.32
N GLN A 295 10.24 -3.74 7.55
CA GLN A 295 10.47 -2.85 8.69
C GLN A 295 11.90 -3.03 9.19
N GLU A 296 12.53 -1.94 9.61
CA GLU A 296 13.85 -1.97 10.21
C GLU A 296 13.74 -2.07 11.74
N LEU A 297 14.34 -3.10 12.31
CA LEU A 297 14.44 -3.30 13.76
C LEU A 297 15.91 -3.49 14.14
N SER A 298 16.47 -2.54 14.89
CA SER A 298 17.88 -2.59 15.34
C SER A 298 18.90 -2.81 14.22
N GLY A 299 18.70 -2.14 13.07
CA GLY A 299 19.60 -2.22 11.91
C GLY A 299 19.44 -3.47 11.04
N GLN A 300 18.44 -4.31 11.32
CA GLN A 300 18.07 -5.45 10.47
C GLN A 300 16.67 -5.26 9.88
N ARG A 301 16.47 -5.77 8.67
CA ARG A 301 15.18 -5.68 7.96
C ARG A 301 14.40 -6.97 8.13
N PHE A 302 13.15 -6.84 8.55
CA PHE A 302 12.20 -7.94 8.71
C PHE A 302 10.93 -7.63 7.91
N LEU A 303 10.35 -8.64 7.29
CA LEU A 303 9.03 -8.52 6.67
C LEU A 303 7.99 -8.67 7.78
N LEU A 304 7.21 -7.62 8.04
CA LEU A 304 6.24 -7.57 9.14
C LEU A 304 4.88 -7.10 8.62
N PRO A 305 3.77 -7.43 9.29
CA PRO A 305 2.45 -6.89 8.97
C PRO A 305 2.48 -5.37 8.83
N LEU A 306 1.87 -4.87 7.76
CA LEU A 306 1.71 -3.44 7.50
C LEU A 306 0.30 -2.99 7.81
N GLN A 307 -0.67 -3.75 7.31
CA GLN A 307 -2.08 -3.55 7.52
C GLN A 307 -2.88 -4.84 7.28
N ALA A 308 -4.05 -4.91 7.88
CA ALA A 308 -5.04 -5.92 7.56
C ALA A 308 -6.42 -5.28 7.31
N MET A 309 -7.26 -5.98 6.58
CA MET A 309 -8.68 -5.69 6.44
C MET A 309 -9.44 -6.98 6.71
N VAL A 310 -10.32 -6.95 7.71
CA VAL A 310 -11.23 -8.05 8.02
C VAL A 310 -12.65 -7.59 7.71
N GLU A 311 -13.32 -8.31 6.84
CA GLU A 311 -14.71 -8.01 6.47
C GLU A 311 -15.58 -9.25 6.65
N MET A 312 -16.71 -9.06 7.32
CA MET A 312 -17.70 -10.09 7.53
C MET A 312 -19.10 -9.59 7.19
N SER A 313 -19.98 -10.50 6.76
CA SER A 313 -21.39 -10.17 6.58
C SER A 313 -22.27 -11.12 7.36
N GLY A 314 -23.35 -10.58 7.93
CA GLY A 314 -24.51 -11.32 8.37
C GLY A 314 -25.61 -11.34 7.30
N ASP A 315 -26.86 -11.52 7.71
CA ASP A 315 -28.01 -11.49 6.80
C ASP A 315 -28.24 -10.07 6.25
N ASP A 316 -28.27 -9.05 7.13
CA ASP A 316 -28.67 -7.69 6.80
C ASP A 316 -27.55 -6.65 6.99
N TYR A 317 -26.36 -7.05 7.45
CA TYR A 317 -25.28 -6.13 7.80
C TYR A 317 -23.93 -6.60 7.28
N LEU A 318 -23.02 -5.64 7.18
CA LEU A 318 -21.61 -5.82 6.93
C LEU A 318 -20.81 -5.20 8.08
N THR A 319 -19.72 -5.84 8.44
CA THR A 319 -18.72 -5.28 9.35
C THR A 319 -17.37 -5.25 8.67
N ARG A 320 -16.57 -4.22 8.97
CA ARG A 320 -15.22 -4.07 8.44
C ARG A 320 -14.30 -3.51 9.52
N ASN A 321 -13.15 -4.14 9.66
CA ASN A 321 -12.02 -3.62 10.42
C ASN A 321 -10.90 -3.29 9.44
N ASP A 322 -10.43 -2.05 9.47
CA ASP A 322 -9.21 -1.62 8.82
C ASP A 322 -8.12 -1.50 9.90
N GLU A 323 -7.16 -2.40 9.86
CA GLU A 323 -6.10 -2.57 10.86
C GLU A 323 -4.78 -2.06 10.29
N GLN A 324 -4.01 -1.31 11.07
CA GLN A 324 -2.73 -0.77 10.66
C GLN A 324 -1.69 -1.00 11.76
N PHE A 325 -0.59 -1.65 11.40
CA PHE A 325 0.52 -1.95 12.30
C PHE A 325 1.60 -0.88 12.17
N ARG A 326 1.99 -0.28 13.30
CA ARG A 326 2.82 0.92 13.36
C ARG A 326 3.85 0.86 14.47
N ILE A 327 4.87 1.70 14.34
CA ILE A 327 5.83 1.98 15.42
C ILE A 327 6.43 0.67 15.94
N TYR A 328 6.99 -0.11 15.05
CA TYR A 328 7.73 -1.31 15.40
C TYR A 328 8.99 -0.97 16.18
N ALA A 329 9.22 -1.65 17.30
CA ALA A 329 10.42 -1.52 18.10
C ALA A 329 10.83 -2.89 18.68
N LYS A 330 12.13 -3.11 18.86
CA LYS A 330 12.62 -4.33 19.49
C LYS A 330 12.09 -4.42 20.92
N TYR A 331 11.62 -5.59 21.33
CA TYR A 331 11.25 -5.84 22.72
C TYR A 331 12.51 -5.83 23.58
N SER A 332 12.53 -5.06 24.66
CA SER A 332 13.55 -5.13 25.71
C SER A 332 12.86 -5.06 27.08
N ALA A 333 13.44 -5.74 28.07
CA ALA A 333 12.93 -5.76 29.44
C ALA A 333 12.91 -4.36 30.08
N ASP A 334 13.76 -3.44 29.60
CA ASP A 334 13.86 -2.04 30.03
C ASP A 334 12.99 -1.09 29.18
N SER A 335 12.22 -1.58 28.23
CA SER A 335 11.31 -0.75 27.43
C SER A 335 10.20 -0.22 28.34
N SER A 336 10.42 0.96 28.93
CA SER A 336 9.34 1.73 29.55
C SER A 336 8.30 2.01 28.47
N ILE A 337 7.13 1.42 28.62
CA ILE A 337 6.05 1.58 27.67
C ILE A 337 5.51 3.01 27.84
N SER A 338 6.01 3.95 27.05
CA SER A 338 5.37 5.24 26.85
C SER A 338 4.05 4.97 26.15
N PHE A 339 2.95 5.27 26.81
CA PHE A 339 1.61 5.15 26.25
C PHE A 339 1.29 6.43 25.47
N ASP A 340 1.69 6.49 24.22
CA ASP A 340 1.08 7.45 23.31
C ASP A 340 -0.38 7.02 23.10
N THR A 341 -1.29 7.81 23.65
CA THR A 341 -2.75 7.58 23.53
C THR A 341 -3.30 8.08 22.18
N VAL A 342 -2.45 8.67 21.35
CA VAL A 342 -2.83 9.23 20.04
C VAL A 342 -2.44 8.24 18.94
N ALA A 343 -3.42 7.88 18.12
CA ALA A 343 -3.20 7.03 16.97
C ALA A 343 -2.23 7.70 15.97
N PRO A 344 -1.22 6.98 15.44
CA PRO A 344 -0.32 7.51 14.42
C PRO A 344 -1.09 7.86 13.13
N PRO A 345 -0.55 8.74 12.26
CA PRO A 345 -1.20 9.12 11.02
C PRO A 345 -1.41 7.91 10.10
N PRO A 346 -2.47 7.92 9.24
CA PRO A 346 -2.77 6.81 8.33
C PRO A 346 -1.64 6.59 7.31
N LEU A 347 -1.57 5.36 6.77
CA LEU A 347 -0.62 5.02 5.71
C LEU A 347 -0.97 5.76 4.41
N PRO A 348 0.04 6.21 3.64
CA PRO A 348 -0.14 6.73 2.30
C PRO A 348 -0.76 5.68 1.37
N GLU A 349 -1.62 6.12 0.43
CA GLU A 349 -2.33 5.21 -0.49
C GLU A 349 -1.41 4.39 -1.42
N ASP A 350 -0.25 4.95 -1.80
CA ASP A 350 0.74 4.28 -2.64
C ASP A 350 1.34 3.02 -1.98
N LYS A 351 1.32 2.95 -0.64
CA LYS A 351 1.71 1.76 0.11
C LYS A 351 0.64 0.66 0.17
N ILE A 352 -0.58 0.97 -0.25
CA ILE A 352 -1.74 0.09 -0.08
C ILE A 352 -2.19 -0.52 -1.41
N LYS A 353 -2.14 0.24 -2.51
CA LYS A 353 -2.70 -0.16 -3.80
C LYS A 353 -1.73 -1.02 -4.62
N GLU A 354 -2.27 -2.12 -5.15
CA GLU A 354 -1.64 -2.90 -6.22
C GLU A 354 -1.79 -2.16 -7.55
N LYS A 355 -0.74 -2.13 -8.35
CA LYS A 355 -0.74 -1.57 -9.71
C LYS A 355 -0.59 -2.71 -10.72
N LYS A 356 -1.61 -2.92 -11.51
CA LYS A 356 -1.62 -3.90 -12.62
C LYS A 356 -0.90 -3.36 -13.84
#